data_d7cfc979515851fe6fb6b633e5760e34
#
_entry.id   d7cfc979515851fe6fb6b633e5760e34
#
_cell.length_a   1.000
_cell.length_b   1.000
_cell.length_c   1.000
_cell.angle_alpha   90.00
_cell.angle_beta   90.00
_cell.angle_gamma   90.00
#
_symmetry.space_group_name_H-M   'P 1'
#
loop_
_entity.id
_entity.type
_entity.pdbx_description
1 polymer ?
#
loop_
_entity_poly.entity_id
_entity_poly.type
_entity_poly.pdbx_seq_one_letter_code
_entity_poly.pdbx_strand_id
1 'polypeptide(L)'
;IVGVFKRSTLSNLVKFVFIAKKMTITEAQKKIDQWINTIGVRYFDPLTNTAVLMEEVGEVARIMSRKYGEQSFKESDKKIDLGDEMADVLFVLMCLANQCEIDLEQSLLKNLDKKTNRDQERHQNNPKLK
;
A
#
# COMPACT_ATOMS: atom_id res chain seq x y z
N ILE A 1 -49.65 -9.09 18.27
CA ILE A 1 -48.67 -9.63 17.28
C ILE A 1 -47.52 -8.63 17.21
N VAL A 2 -46.44 -8.92 17.90
CA VAL A 2 -45.25 -8.08 17.96
C VAL A 2 -44.26 -8.61 16.92
N GLY A 3 -43.97 -7.80 15.89
CA GLY A 3 -43.06 -8.15 14.81
C GLY A 3 -41.60 -8.15 15.31
N VAL A 4 -40.93 -9.27 15.09
CA VAL A 4 -39.50 -9.46 15.37
C VAL A 4 -38.71 -8.69 14.29
N PHE A 5 -38.19 -7.52 14.62
CA PHE A 5 -37.23 -6.81 13.77
C PHE A 5 -35.91 -7.58 13.76
N LYS A 6 -35.56 -8.17 12.63
CA LYS A 6 -34.32 -8.93 12.43
C LYS A 6 -33.10 -8.05 12.65
N ARG A 7 -32.27 -8.38 13.64
CA ARG A 7 -30.95 -7.78 13.92
C ARG A 7 -29.92 -7.91 12.80
N SER A 8 -30.27 -8.51 11.65
CA SER A 8 -29.35 -8.76 10.53
C SER A 8 -29.08 -7.56 9.63
N THR A 9 -29.96 -6.55 9.62
CA THR A 9 -29.84 -5.39 8.70
C THR A 9 -28.87 -4.32 9.19
N LEU A 10 -28.76 -4.09 10.51
CA LEU A 10 -27.82 -3.11 11.06
C LEU A 10 -26.36 -3.56 10.91
N SER A 11 -26.06 -4.85 11.09
CA SER A 11 -24.72 -5.43 10.90
C SER A 11 -24.23 -5.28 9.45
N ASN A 12 -25.10 -5.45 8.48
CA ASN A 12 -24.76 -5.31 7.07
C ASN A 12 -24.63 -3.84 6.64
N LEU A 13 -25.42 -2.93 7.22
CA LEU A 13 -25.29 -1.49 6.97
C LEU A 13 -23.99 -0.94 7.54
N VAL A 14 -23.61 -1.37 8.75
CA VAL A 14 -22.34 -0.96 9.39
C VAL A 14 -21.14 -1.51 8.61
N LYS A 15 -21.20 -2.75 8.12
CA LYS A 15 -20.18 -3.32 7.22
C LYS A 15 -20.11 -2.58 5.89
N PHE A 16 -21.24 -2.20 5.30
CA PHE A 16 -21.30 -1.45 4.04
C PHE A 16 -20.74 -0.02 4.18
N VAL A 17 -21.02 0.65 5.30
CA VAL A 17 -20.46 1.98 5.61
C VAL A 17 -18.95 1.90 5.87
N PHE A 18 -18.44 0.79 6.43
CA PHE A 18 -17.00 0.59 6.62
C PHE A 18 -16.24 0.33 5.30
N ILE A 19 -16.89 -0.29 4.31
CA ILE A 19 -16.33 -0.54 2.97
C ILE A 19 -16.32 0.72 2.09
N ALA A 20 -17.17 1.74 2.40
CA ALA A 20 -17.33 2.93 1.57
C ALA A 20 -16.38 4.08 1.91
N LYS A 21 -15.57 4.02 2.98
CA LYS A 21 -14.64 5.10 3.30
C LYS A 21 -13.34 4.93 2.52
N LYS A 22 -13.30 5.53 1.32
CA LYS A 22 -12.06 5.67 0.55
C LYS A 22 -11.03 6.43 1.41
N MET A 23 -9.81 5.90 1.48
CA MET A 23 -8.70 6.53 2.17
C MET A 23 -7.76 7.13 1.13
N THR A 24 -7.44 8.42 1.28
CA THR A 24 -6.43 9.10 0.46
C THR A 24 -5.02 8.74 0.94
N ILE A 25 -4.00 9.04 0.12
CA ILE A 25 -2.59 8.86 0.53
C ILE A 25 -2.27 9.75 1.73
N THR A 26 -2.76 10.99 1.72
CA THR A 26 -2.58 11.92 2.85
C THR A 26 -3.23 11.38 4.13
N GLU A 27 -4.42 10.78 4.06
CA GLU A 27 -5.06 10.16 5.23
C GLU A 27 -4.29 8.92 5.71
N ALA A 28 -3.73 8.14 4.79
CA ALA A 28 -2.89 6.98 5.14
C ALA A 28 -1.61 7.43 5.86
N GLN A 29 -0.90 8.45 5.36
CA GLN A 29 0.28 9.00 6.02
C GLN A 29 -0.03 9.46 7.45
N LYS A 30 -1.15 10.17 7.67
CA LYS A 30 -1.58 10.61 9.01
C LYS A 30 -1.91 9.44 9.94
N LYS A 31 -2.57 8.40 9.45
CA LYS A 31 -2.89 7.21 10.24
C LYS A 31 -1.64 6.43 10.64
N ILE A 32 -0.67 6.29 9.72
CA ILE A 32 0.60 5.65 10.01
C ILE A 32 1.39 6.45 11.04
N ASP A 33 1.45 7.78 10.89
CA ASP A 33 2.09 8.63 11.88
C ASP A 33 1.47 8.47 13.27
N GLN A 34 0.15 8.47 13.36
CA GLN A 34 -0.56 8.24 14.61
C GLN A 34 -0.24 6.85 15.19
N TRP A 35 -0.25 5.81 14.36
CA TRP A 35 0.07 4.45 14.79
C TRP A 35 1.49 4.32 15.31
N ILE A 36 2.47 4.88 14.60
CA ILE A 36 3.88 4.87 15.01
C ILE A 36 4.07 5.59 16.36
N ASN A 37 3.45 6.75 16.54
CA ASN A 37 3.62 7.56 17.76
C ASN A 37 2.79 7.04 18.96
N THR A 38 1.93 6.04 18.76
CA THR A 38 1.14 5.42 19.83
C THR A 38 1.55 3.97 20.07
N ILE A 39 1.29 3.08 19.11
CA ILE A 39 1.53 1.64 19.23
C ILE A 39 3.01 1.30 18.93
N GLY A 40 3.61 1.94 17.92
CA GLY A 40 5.00 1.73 17.52
C GLY A 40 6.04 2.42 18.43
N VAL A 41 5.58 3.22 19.38
CA VAL A 41 6.38 4.03 20.30
C VAL A 41 7.05 5.24 19.62
N ARG A 42 7.84 5.02 18.57
CA ARG A 42 8.50 6.06 17.75
C ARG A 42 8.94 5.51 16.41
N TYR A 43 9.26 6.37 15.48
CA TYR A 43 9.95 5.97 14.24
C TYR A 43 11.35 5.41 14.55
N PHE A 44 11.80 4.44 13.79
CA PHE A 44 13.22 4.15 13.63
C PHE A 44 13.89 5.36 12.96
N ASP A 45 15.23 5.43 13.04
CA ASP A 45 15.94 6.46 12.25
C ASP A 45 15.76 6.25 10.74
N PRO A 46 15.89 7.29 9.91
CA PRO A 46 15.62 7.18 8.47
C PRO A 46 16.49 6.16 7.73
N LEU A 47 17.75 5.93 8.18
CA LEU A 47 18.60 4.92 7.55
C LEU A 47 18.14 3.51 7.89
N THR A 48 17.75 3.26 9.13
CA THR A 48 17.14 1.98 9.54
C THR A 48 15.85 1.73 8.77
N ASN A 49 14.95 2.71 8.65
CA ASN A 49 13.73 2.58 7.85
C ASN A 49 14.03 2.36 6.36
N THR A 50 15.12 2.91 5.84
CA THR A 50 15.55 2.63 4.46
C THR A 50 16.00 1.17 4.30
N ALA A 51 16.70 0.60 5.28
CA ALA A 51 17.07 -0.81 5.27
C ALA A 51 15.83 -1.72 5.35
N VAL A 52 14.88 -1.39 6.23
CA VAL A 52 13.60 -2.12 6.33
C VAL A 52 12.82 -2.03 5.00
N LEU A 53 12.75 -0.87 4.34
CA LEU A 53 12.13 -0.75 3.03
C LEU A 53 12.74 -1.71 2.00
N MET A 54 14.07 -1.87 2.00
CA MET A 54 14.73 -2.81 1.09
C MET A 54 14.41 -4.26 1.43
N GLU A 55 14.27 -4.59 2.71
CA GLU A 55 13.81 -5.90 3.18
C GLU A 55 12.40 -6.20 2.65
N GLU A 56 11.43 -5.31 2.85
CA GLU A 56 10.05 -5.49 2.38
C GLU A 56 9.96 -5.59 0.85
N VAL A 57 10.73 -4.79 0.11
CA VAL A 57 10.85 -4.93 -1.35
C VAL A 57 11.40 -6.30 -1.74
N GLY A 58 12.36 -6.83 -0.97
CA GLY A 58 12.90 -8.17 -1.14
C GLY A 58 11.84 -9.26 -0.93
N GLU A 59 10.96 -9.11 0.06
CA GLU A 59 9.86 -10.04 0.32
C GLU A 59 8.85 -10.05 -0.85
N VAL A 60 8.44 -8.88 -1.34
CA VAL A 60 7.61 -8.78 -2.56
C VAL A 60 8.30 -9.48 -3.74
N ALA A 61 9.58 -9.19 -3.98
CA ALA A 61 10.33 -9.78 -5.08
C ALA A 61 10.43 -11.31 -4.96
N ARG A 62 10.62 -11.82 -3.75
CA ARG A 62 10.65 -13.26 -3.44
C ARG A 62 9.34 -13.94 -3.81
N ILE A 63 8.20 -13.38 -3.41
CA ILE A 63 6.88 -13.95 -3.70
C ILE A 63 6.54 -13.82 -5.19
N MET A 64 6.85 -12.68 -5.81
CA MET A 64 6.66 -12.47 -7.26
C MET A 64 7.43 -13.50 -8.09
N SER A 65 8.71 -13.73 -7.77
CA SER A 65 9.55 -14.71 -8.48
C SER A 65 9.02 -16.14 -8.38
N ARG A 66 8.37 -16.48 -7.27
CA ARG A 66 7.80 -17.82 -7.06
C ARG A 66 6.40 -17.97 -7.63
N LYS A 67 5.60 -16.92 -7.60
CA LYS A 67 4.21 -16.97 -8.07
C LYS A 67 4.11 -16.82 -9.58
N TYR A 68 4.97 -16.01 -10.18
CA TYR A 68 4.88 -15.62 -11.59
C TYR A 68 6.18 -15.89 -12.38
N GLY A 69 7.26 -16.26 -11.69
CA GLY A 69 8.55 -16.59 -12.28
C GLY A 69 8.84 -18.07 -12.27
N GLU A 70 10.12 -18.42 -12.38
CA GLU A 70 10.60 -19.80 -12.53
C GLU A 70 11.05 -20.44 -11.20
N GLN A 71 11.02 -19.71 -10.08
CA GLN A 71 11.37 -20.26 -8.77
C GLN A 71 10.21 -21.06 -8.19
N SER A 72 10.52 -22.24 -7.63
CA SER A 72 9.53 -23.07 -6.96
C SER A 72 9.09 -22.47 -5.62
N PHE A 73 7.81 -22.65 -5.27
CA PHE A 73 7.31 -22.32 -3.95
C PHE A 73 7.92 -23.22 -2.87
N LYS A 74 8.29 -22.62 -1.73
CA LYS A 74 8.49 -23.35 -0.48
C LYS A 74 7.15 -23.46 0.25
N GLU A 75 6.99 -24.49 1.09
CA GLU A 75 5.75 -24.67 1.86
C GLU A 75 5.43 -23.44 2.74
N SER A 76 6.47 -22.79 3.31
CA SER A 76 6.33 -21.57 4.10
C SER A 76 5.71 -20.40 3.33
N ASP A 77 5.93 -20.34 2.01
CA ASP A 77 5.50 -19.20 1.19
C ASP A 77 4.09 -19.33 0.64
N LYS A 78 3.51 -20.54 0.66
CA LYS A 78 2.15 -20.81 0.14
C LYS A 78 1.05 -20.06 0.88
N LYS A 79 1.31 -19.64 2.12
CA LYS A 79 0.36 -18.92 2.99
C LYS A 79 0.58 -17.41 3.00
N ILE A 80 1.62 -16.92 2.30
CA ILE A 80 1.95 -15.49 2.29
C ILE A 80 1.05 -14.78 1.29
N ASP A 81 0.40 -13.71 1.73
CA ASP A 81 -0.39 -12.83 0.87
C ASP A 81 0.52 -11.78 0.24
N LEU A 82 0.62 -11.79 -1.09
CA LEU A 82 1.36 -10.77 -1.83
C LEU A 82 0.83 -9.34 -1.58
N GLY A 83 -0.47 -9.20 -1.31
CA GLY A 83 -1.08 -7.91 -0.96
C GLY A 83 -0.55 -7.36 0.35
N ASP A 84 -0.32 -8.24 1.32
CA ASP A 84 0.26 -7.91 2.63
C ASP A 84 1.71 -7.42 2.48
N GLU A 85 2.54 -8.17 1.74
CA GLU A 85 3.92 -7.77 1.44
C GLU A 85 4.00 -6.41 0.71
N MET A 86 3.09 -6.15 -0.24
CA MET A 86 3.00 -4.85 -0.90
C MET A 86 2.54 -3.74 0.05
N ALA A 87 1.68 -4.04 1.01
CA ALA A 87 1.24 -3.10 2.03
C ALA A 87 2.36 -2.74 2.98
N ASP A 88 3.25 -3.68 3.33
CA ASP A 88 4.42 -3.44 4.17
C ASP A 88 5.43 -2.50 3.48
N VAL A 89 5.69 -2.69 2.18
CA VAL A 89 6.47 -1.72 1.37
C VAL A 89 5.85 -0.32 1.43
N LEU A 90 4.54 -0.22 1.25
CA LEU A 90 3.82 1.06 1.27
C LEU A 90 3.87 1.70 2.66
N PHE A 91 3.72 0.91 3.72
CA PHE A 91 3.79 1.37 5.10
C PHE A 91 5.15 2.00 5.42
N VAL A 92 6.25 1.31 5.12
CA VAL A 92 7.60 1.82 5.40
C VAL A 92 7.93 3.03 4.54
N LEU A 93 7.48 3.04 3.28
CA LEU A 93 7.65 4.21 2.40
C LEU A 93 6.93 5.45 2.98
N MET A 94 5.72 5.28 3.52
CA MET A 94 5.00 6.38 4.18
C MET A 94 5.66 6.81 5.50
N CYS A 95 6.27 5.89 6.26
CA CYS A 95 7.10 6.25 7.42
C CYS A 95 8.24 7.17 7.02
N LEU A 96 8.99 6.82 5.98
CA LEU A 96 10.08 7.66 5.46
C LEU A 96 9.58 9.02 4.97
N ALA A 97 8.45 9.04 4.24
CA ALA A 97 7.87 10.28 3.78
C ALA A 97 7.47 11.20 4.94
N ASN A 98 6.85 10.66 5.99
CA ASN A 98 6.49 11.42 7.19
C ASN A 98 7.73 11.98 7.88
N GLN A 99 8.78 11.17 8.04
CA GLN A 99 10.05 11.61 8.65
C GLN A 99 10.78 12.70 7.85
N CYS A 100 10.62 12.70 6.53
CA CYS A 100 11.22 13.67 5.63
C CYS A 100 10.28 14.84 5.27
N GLU A 101 9.11 14.94 5.92
CA GLU A 101 8.09 15.97 5.68
C GLU A 101 7.62 16.02 4.22
N ILE A 102 7.53 14.85 3.58
CA ILE A 102 7.11 14.70 2.18
C ILE A 102 5.62 14.36 2.12
N ASP A 103 4.83 15.17 1.41
CA ASP A 103 3.47 14.84 0.98
C ASP A 103 3.53 13.93 -0.26
N LEU A 104 3.28 12.63 -0.05
CA LEU A 104 3.33 11.64 -1.12
C LEU A 104 2.19 11.80 -2.12
N GLU A 105 1.02 12.29 -1.71
CA GLU A 105 -0.10 12.52 -2.61
C GLU A 105 0.26 13.60 -3.65
N GLN A 106 0.76 14.74 -3.17
CA GLN A 106 1.24 15.81 -4.05
C GLN A 106 2.45 15.39 -4.89
N SER A 107 3.38 14.64 -4.30
CA SER A 107 4.54 14.13 -5.01
C SER A 107 4.15 13.17 -6.13
N LEU A 108 3.17 12.29 -5.90
CA LEU A 108 2.66 11.38 -6.91
C LEU A 108 1.92 12.12 -8.03
N LEU A 109 1.09 13.12 -7.70
CA LEU A 109 0.40 13.94 -8.69
C LEU A 109 1.39 14.66 -9.62
N LYS A 110 2.42 15.30 -9.05
CA LYS A 110 3.50 15.94 -9.83
C LYS A 110 4.26 14.94 -10.70
N ASN A 111 4.51 13.73 -10.16
CA ASN A 111 5.21 12.67 -10.90
C ASN A 111 4.38 12.15 -12.08
N LEU A 112 3.07 12.00 -11.91
CA LEU A 112 2.14 11.60 -12.98
C LEU A 112 2.08 12.65 -14.09
N ASP A 113 1.97 13.93 -13.72
CA ASP A 113 1.99 15.03 -14.69
C ASP A 113 3.31 15.04 -15.49
N LYS A 114 4.45 14.96 -14.81
CA LYS A 114 5.77 14.85 -15.44
C LYS A 114 5.87 13.66 -16.41
N LYS A 115 5.35 12.49 -16.03
CA LYS A 115 5.35 11.28 -16.87
C LYS A 115 4.44 11.46 -18.09
N THR A 116 3.25 12.02 -17.89
CA THR A 116 2.31 12.29 -18.98
C THR A 116 2.95 13.20 -20.02
N ASN A 117 3.51 14.32 -19.60
CA ASN A 117 4.13 15.28 -20.52
C ASN A 117 5.35 14.70 -21.26
N ARG A 118 6.15 13.84 -20.59
CA ARG A 118 7.35 13.24 -21.19
C ARG A 118 7.05 12.08 -22.14
N ASP A 119 6.11 11.22 -21.75
CA ASP A 119 6.01 9.88 -22.34
C ASP A 119 4.76 9.70 -23.22
N GLN A 120 3.84 10.66 -23.28
CA GLN A 120 2.58 10.56 -24.04
C GLN A 120 2.82 10.15 -25.50
N GLU A 121 3.62 10.91 -26.23
CA GLU A 121 3.94 10.59 -27.64
C GLU A 121 4.87 9.38 -27.77
N ARG A 122 5.84 9.24 -26.86
CA ARG A 122 6.81 8.16 -26.86
C ARG A 122 6.15 6.78 -26.75
N HIS A 123 5.17 6.60 -25.88
CA HIS A 123 4.47 5.33 -25.74
C HIS A 123 3.47 5.09 -26.87
N GLN A 124 2.75 6.12 -27.32
CA GLN A 124 1.84 6.02 -28.47
C GLN A 124 2.57 5.61 -29.76
N ASN A 125 3.80 6.06 -29.96
CA ASN A 125 4.61 5.76 -31.13
C ASN A 125 5.50 4.53 -30.99
N ASN A 126 5.45 3.82 -29.85
CA ASN A 126 6.26 2.63 -29.63
C ASN A 126 5.62 1.38 -30.26
N PRO A 127 6.22 0.80 -31.34
CA PRO A 127 5.67 -0.37 -32.01
C PRO A 127 5.65 -1.64 -31.12
N LYS A 128 6.47 -1.67 -30.05
CA LYS A 128 6.51 -2.80 -29.11
C LYS A 128 5.34 -2.82 -28.13
N LEU A 129 4.55 -1.77 -28.04
CA LEU A 129 3.39 -1.66 -27.16
C LEU A 129 2.05 -1.84 -27.91
N LYS A 130 2.09 -2.14 -29.21
CA LYS A 130 0.93 -2.37 -30.08
C LYS A 130 0.70 -3.85 -30.33
#